data_db9a27aa2611106f61aa3e96bd2111f4
#
_entry.id   db9a27aa2611106f61aa3e96bd2111f4
#
_cell.length_a   1.000
_cell.length_b   1.000
_cell.length_c   1.000
_cell.angle_alpha   90.00
_cell.angle_beta   90.00
_cell.angle_gamma   90.00
#
_symmetry.space_group_name_H-M   'P 1'
#
loop_
_entity.id
_entity.type
_entity.pdbx_description
1 polymer ?
#
loop_
_entity_poly.entity_id
_entity_poly.type
_entity_poly.pdbx_seq_one_letter_code
_entity_poly.pdbx_strand_id
1 'polypeptide(L)'
;MIKSFSMSGQRRDLNREKFKLDNLLSVLISPESNANKNLKCLRNAMDVRSELQQFHPCSEMKCLSKGRSDIVVIKRSKGPESVFAIHNMTENKINYQLNDNDLPKIIDNELNAQDLLTSTKYNWKNISLDPFQVIWLSAL
;
A
#
# COMPACT_ATOMS: atom_id res chain seq x y z
N MET A 1 -3.08 -11.81 25.47
CA MET A 1 -1.60 -11.95 25.54
C MET A 1 -1.09 -12.40 26.92
N ILE A 2 -1.49 -11.77 28.02
CA ILE A 2 -1.02 -12.07 29.39
C ILE A 2 -1.43 -13.48 29.89
N LYS A 3 -2.63 -13.99 29.49
CA LYS A 3 -3.14 -15.28 29.93
C LYS A 3 -2.32 -16.50 29.46
N SER A 4 -1.78 -16.47 28.23
CA SER A 4 -1.00 -17.59 27.70
C SER A 4 0.38 -17.71 28.35
N PHE A 5 1.00 -16.59 28.70
CA PHE A 5 2.27 -16.57 29.44
C PHE A 5 2.14 -17.10 30.88
N SER A 6 1.05 -16.73 31.57
CA SER A 6 0.80 -17.21 32.94
C SER A 6 0.58 -18.74 33.03
N MET A 7 0.17 -19.38 31.92
CA MET A 7 -0.02 -20.82 31.84
C MET A 7 1.23 -21.59 31.43
N SER A 8 2.07 -21.04 30.56
CA SER A 8 3.24 -21.74 29.99
C SER A 8 4.58 -21.31 30.59
N GLY A 9 4.66 -20.09 31.15
CA GLY A 9 5.91 -19.49 31.63
C GLY A 9 6.95 -19.20 30.51
N GLN A 10 6.62 -19.42 29.25
CA GLN A 10 7.54 -19.23 28.14
C GLN A 10 7.47 -17.82 27.57
N ARG A 11 8.62 -17.12 27.50
CA ARG A 11 8.72 -15.74 26.97
C ARG A 11 8.14 -15.58 25.56
N ARG A 12 8.23 -16.63 24.71
CA ARG A 12 7.65 -16.61 23.37
C ARG A 12 6.14 -16.43 23.36
N ASP A 13 5.44 -16.90 24.40
CA ASP A 13 3.97 -16.83 24.48
C ASP A 13 3.46 -15.43 24.84
N LEU A 14 4.35 -14.50 25.24
CA LEU A 14 4.03 -13.08 25.39
C LEU A 14 3.74 -12.40 24.03
N ASN A 15 4.44 -12.84 22.98
CA ASN A 15 4.44 -12.15 21.68
C ASN A 15 3.77 -12.97 20.57
N ARG A 16 3.33 -14.19 20.86
CA ARG A 16 2.71 -15.09 19.86
C ARG A 16 1.42 -15.67 20.41
N GLU A 17 0.31 -15.17 19.93
CA GLU A 17 -0.99 -15.79 20.17
C GLU A 17 -1.06 -17.13 19.45
N LYS A 18 -1.49 -18.18 20.16
CA LYS A 18 -1.72 -19.50 19.56
C LYS A 18 -3.14 -19.54 19.01
N PHE A 19 -3.25 -19.58 17.69
CA PHE A 19 -4.53 -19.73 17.01
C PHE A 19 -4.84 -21.21 16.83
N LYS A 20 -6.11 -21.60 17.07
CA LYS A 20 -6.63 -22.87 16.59
C LYS A 20 -6.94 -22.71 15.09
N LEU A 21 -6.51 -23.69 14.30
CA LEU A 21 -6.64 -23.62 12.83
C LEU A 21 -8.09 -23.38 12.40
N ASP A 22 -9.05 -24.09 13.00
CA ASP A 22 -10.46 -23.95 12.63
C ASP A 22 -11.01 -22.55 12.90
N ASN A 23 -10.61 -21.94 14.03
CA ASN A 23 -11.00 -20.57 14.35
C ASN A 23 -10.36 -19.57 13.37
N LEU A 24 -9.10 -19.78 13.00
CA LEU A 24 -8.42 -18.94 12.02
C LEU A 24 -9.09 -19.03 10.65
N LEU A 25 -9.37 -20.24 10.20
CA LEU A 25 -10.05 -20.47 8.92
C LEU A 25 -11.44 -19.86 8.89
N SER A 26 -12.23 -20.01 9.95
CA SER A 26 -13.57 -19.42 10.03
C SER A 26 -13.55 -17.90 9.92
N VAL A 27 -12.56 -17.25 10.57
CA VAL A 27 -12.39 -15.78 10.50
C VAL A 27 -11.90 -15.34 9.12
N LEU A 28 -10.99 -16.11 8.50
CA LEU A 28 -10.47 -15.80 7.16
C LEU A 28 -11.52 -15.99 6.05
N ILE A 29 -12.46 -16.92 6.22
CA ILE A 29 -13.54 -17.18 5.25
C ILE A 29 -14.67 -16.14 5.39
N SER A 30 -14.90 -15.59 6.59
CA SER A 30 -15.98 -14.63 6.83
C SER A 30 -15.75 -13.31 6.08
N PRO A 31 -16.62 -12.91 5.10
CA PRO A 31 -16.41 -11.72 4.28
C PRO A 31 -16.37 -10.41 5.08
N GLU A 32 -17.08 -10.37 6.21
CA GLU A 32 -17.19 -9.17 7.05
C GLU A 32 -16.02 -9.03 8.04
N SER A 33 -15.22 -10.07 8.22
CA SER A 33 -14.09 -9.99 9.13
C SER A 33 -12.98 -9.09 8.59
N ASN A 34 -12.32 -8.35 9.49
CA ASN A 34 -11.16 -7.54 9.12
C ASN A 34 -10.01 -8.41 8.57
N ALA A 35 -9.87 -9.64 9.06
CA ALA A 35 -8.86 -10.58 8.58
C ALA A 35 -9.09 -10.97 7.11
N ASN A 36 -10.33 -11.25 6.71
CA ASN A 36 -10.68 -11.52 5.31
C ASN A 36 -10.43 -10.30 4.42
N LYS A 37 -10.89 -9.11 4.86
CA LYS A 37 -10.70 -7.85 4.13
C LYS A 37 -9.20 -7.57 3.92
N ASN A 38 -8.40 -7.68 4.98
CA ASN A 38 -6.95 -7.47 4.92
C ASN A 38 -6.26 -8.51 4.03
N LEU A 39 -6.65 -9.78 4.10
CA LEU A 39 -6.11 -10.83 3.25
C LEU A 39 -6.39 -10.56 1.76
N LYS A 40 -7.61 -10.13 1.43
CA LYS A 40 -7.97 -9.76 0.05
C LYS A 40 -7.16 -8.57 -0.45
N CYS A 41 -7.03 -7.50 0.34
CA CYS A 41 -6.22 -6.34 -0.02
C CYS A 41 -4.76 -6.71 -0.24
N LEU A 42 -4.18 -7.51 0.66
CA LEU A 42 -2.80 -7.96 0.54
C LEU A 42 -2.59 -8.83 -0.71
N ARG A 43 -3.49 -9.77 -0.95
CA ARG A 43 -3.43 -10.65 -2.13
C ARG A 43 -3.49 -9.84 -3.41
N ASN A 44 -4.46 -8.91 -3.54
CA ASN A 44 -4.57 -8.02 -4.68
C ASN A 44 -3.28 -7.20 -4.91
N ALA A 45 -2.71 -6.64 -3.85
CA ALA A 45 -1.44 -5.89 -3.95
C ALA A 45 -0.27 -6.79 -4.39
N MET A 46 -0.21 -8.05 -3.93
CA MET A 46 0.81 -9.01 -4.36
C MET A 46 0.65 -9.40 -5.84
N ASP A 47 -0.59 -9.60 -6.28
CA ASP A 47 -0.90 -9.93 -7.68
C ASP A 47 -0.48 -8.78 -8.60
N VAL A 48 -0.93 -7.56 -8.33
CA VAL A 48 -0.53 -6.35 -9.07
C VAL A 48 0.99 -6.18 -9.06
N ARG A 49 1.64 -6.37 -7.91
CA ARG A 49 3.11 -6.27 -7.81
C ARG A 49 3.83 -7.29 -8.69
N SER A 50 3.31 -8.51 -8.80
CA SER A 50 3.95 -9.58 -9.57
C SER A 50 3.93 -9.33 -11.08
N GLU A 51 2.95 -8.58 -11.56
CA GLU A 51 2.77 -8.26 -12.98
C GLU A 51 3.61 -7.06 -13.44
N LEU A 52 4.08 -6.24 -12.50
CA LEU A 52 4.72 -4.95 -12.80
C LEU A 52 6.25 -5.02 -12.72
N GLN A 53 6.90 -4.79 -13.84
CA GLN A 53 8.38 -4.74 -13.95
C GLN A 53 9.00 -3.64 -13.07
N GLN A 54 8.27 -2.58 -12.75
CA GLN A 54 8.68 -1.48 -11.87
C GLN A 54 8.97 -1.97 -10.45
N PHE A 55 8.35 -3.06 -10.00
CA PHE A 55 8.60 -3.67 -8.69
C PHE A 55 9.72 -4.71 -8.68
N HIS A 56 10.36 -4.97 -9.83
CA HIS A 56 11.52 -5.85 -9.86
C HIS A 56 12.66 -5.30 -8.96
N PRO A 57 13.43 -6.12 -8.25
CA PRO A 57 14.50 -5.67 -7.35
C PRO A 57 15.53 -4.74 -8.01
N CYS A 58 15.84 -4.95 -9.28
CA CYS A 58 16.80 -4.13 -10.04
C CYS A 58 16.18 -2.85 -10.65
N SER A 59 14.91 -2.55 -10.39
CA SER A 59 14.27 -1.32 -10.87
C SER A 59 14.68 -0.13 -10.00
N GLU A 60 14.78 1.05 -10.62
CA GLU A 60 15.11 2.27 -9.91
C GLU A 60 14.06 2.59 -8.84
N MET A 61 14.53 3.09 -7.68
CA MET A 61 13.67 3.52 -6.58
C MET A 61 14.08 4.90 -6.10
N LYS A 62 13.11 5.81 -6.01
CA LYS A 62 13.31 7.17 -5.49
C LYS A 62 12.26 7.48 -4.44
N CYS A 63 12.68 7.94 -3.25
CA CYS A 63 11.77 8.47 -2.23
C CYS A 63 11.50 9.95 -2.52
N LEU A 64 10.23 10.33 -2.64
CA LEU A 64 9.78 11.68 -2.98
C LEU A 64 9.20 12.44 -1.78
N SER A 65 8.95 11.77 -0.65
CA SER A 65 8.36 12.36 0.56
C SER A 65 9.40 12.94 1.54
N LYS A 66 10.55 13.35 1.07
CA LYS A 66 11.63 13.87 1.93
C LYS A 66 11.14 15.00 2.83
N GLY A 67 11.38 14.87 4.14
CA GLY A 67 11.02 15.89 5.14
C GLY A 67 9.55 15.85 5.59
N ARG A 68 8.71 14.92 5.10
CA ARG A 68 7.34 14.71 5.55
C ARG A 68 7.22 13.42 6.36
N SER A 69 6.50 13.47 7.48
CA SER A 69 6.22 12.32 8.35
C SER A 69 4.80 11.77 8.18
N ASP A 70 3.93 12.52 7.53
CA ASP A 70 2.52 12.23 7.33
C ASP A 70 2.24 11.37 6.09
N ILE A 71 3.16 11.34 5.13
CA ILE A 71 3.02 10.64 3.86
C ILE A 71 4.32 9.95 3.44
N VAL A 72 4.20 8.77 2.85
CA VAL A 72 5.31 8.08 2.18
C VAL A 72 5.03 8.03 0.69
N VAL A 73 5.96 8.52 -0.13
CA VAL A 73 5.85 8.51 -1.59
C VAL A 73 7.11 7.89 -2.17
N ILE A 74 6.94 6.74 -2.83
CA ILE A 74 8.03 6.00 -3.47
C ILE A 74 7.72 5.90 -4.96
N LYS A 75 8.61 6.43 -5.79
CA LYS A 75 8.61 6.20 -7.24
C LYS A 75 9.46 4.98 -7.57
N ARG A 76 8.90 4.06 -8.33
CA ARG A 76 9.59 2.90 -8.91
C ARG A 76 9.57 3.04 -10.43
N SER A 77 10.73 2.89 -11.09
CA SER A 77 10.84 3.10 -12.53
C SER A 77 11.55 1.94 -13.22
N LYS A 78 11.07 1.59 -14.41
CA LYS A 78 11.72 0.64 -15.31
C LYS A 78 11.57 1.17 -16.75
N GLY A 79 12.69 1.62 -17.31
CA GLY A 79 12.65 2.34 -18.60
C GLY A 79 11.83 3.64 -18.48
N PRO A 80 10.92 3.90 -19.42
CA PRO A 80 10.08 5.11 -19.40
C PRO A 80 8.93 5.04 -18.39
N GLU A 81 8.56 3.85 -17.94
CA GLU A 81 7.41 3.63 -17.10
C GLU A 81 7.72 3.82 -15.62
N SER A 82 6.76 4.33 -14.89
CA SER A 82 6.89 4.56 -13.45
C SER A 82 5.59 4.25 -12.71
N VAL A 83 5.74 3.72 -11.51
CA VAL A 83 4.66 3.54 -10.54
C VAL A 83 4.99 4.34 -9.29
N PHE A 84 4.00 5.05 -8.76
CA PHE A 84 4.11 5.86 -7.55
C PHE A 84 3.30 5.20 -6.45
N ALA A 85 3.97 4.59 -5.48
CA ALA A 85 3.33 4.08 -4.28
C ALA A 85 3.21 5.22 -3.26
N ILE A 86 1.99 5.60 -2.92
CA ILE A 86 1.66 6.74 -2.07
C ILE A 86 0.84 6.24 -0.88
N HIS A 87 1.32 6.52 0.33
CA HIS A 87 0.73 6.04 1.57
C HIS A 87 0.48 7.22 2.52
N ASN A 88 -0.77 7.43 2.91
CA ASN A 88 -1.11 8.31 4.02
C ASN A 88 -0.81 7.57 5.33
N MET A 89 0.11 8.09 6.14
CA MET A 89 0.53 7.49 7.41
C MET A 89 -0.23 8.02 8.62
N THR A 90 -1.32 8.76 8.40
CA THR A 90 -2.08 9.45 9.44
C THR A 90 -3.56 9.08 9.46
N GLU A 91 -4.22 9.40 10.56
CA GLU A 91 -5.67 9.29 10.74
C GLU A 91 -6.47 10.45 10.09
N ASN A 92 -5.77 11.39 9.46
CA ASN A 92 -6.39 12.54 8.83
C ASN A 92 -6.37 12.39 7.30
N LYS A 93 -7.37 12.99 6.65
CA LYS A 93 -7.36 13.15 5.21
C LYS A 93 -6.26 14.13 4.81
N ILE A 94 -5.46 13.77 3.81
CA ILE A 94 -4.38 14.62 3.30
C ILE A 94 -4.51 14.83 1.80
N ASN A 95 -4.09 16.02 1.35
CA ASN A 95 -3.91 16.31 -0.06
C ASN A 95 -2.41 16.35 -0.38
N TYR A 96 -2.05 15.74 -1.49
CA TYR A 96 -0.68 15.67 -1.96
C TYR A 96 -0.60 16.07 -3.43
N GLN A 97 0.46 16.76 -3.78
CA GLN A 97 0.79 17.14 -5.15
C GLN A 97 2.22 16.67 -5.46
N LEU A 98 2.37 15.97 -6.57
CA LEU A 98 3.71 15.65 -7.09
C LEU A 98 4.36 16.90 -7.67
N ASN A 99 5.68 17.02 -7.48
CA ASN A 99 6.47 18.06 -8.13
C ASN A 99 6.49 17.82 -9.64
N ASP A 100 6.48 18.89 -10.43
CA ASP A 100 6.49 18.81 -11.90
C ASP A 100 7.69 18.02 -12.46
N ASN A 101 8.85 18.08 -11.79
CA ASN A 101 10.06 17.32 -12.17
C ASN A 101 9.96 15.80 -11.90
N ASP A 102 9.04 15.36 -11.04
CA ASP A 102 8.84 13.96 -10.68
C ASP A 102 7.65 13.33 -11.43
N LEU A 103 6.84 14.17 -12.10
CA LEU A 103 5.72 13.71 -12.92
C LEU A 103 6.20 12.75 -14.02
N PRO A 104 5.41 11.74 -14.38
CA PRO A 104 5.70 10.94 -15.58
C PRO A 104 5.71 11.86 -16.81
N LYS A 105 6.49 11.50 -17.83
CA LYS A 105 6.44 12.19 -19.12
C LYS A 105 5.09 11.89 -19.77
N ILE A 106 4.18 12.85 -19.67
CA ILE A 106 2.81 12.72 -20.14
C ILE A 106 2.79 13.15 -21.61
N ILE A 107 2.32 12.26 -22.49
CA ILE A 107 2.33 12.46 -23.94
C ILE A 107 1.20 13.41 -24.37
N ASP A 108 0.06 13.48 -23.63
CA ASP A 108 -1.15 14.15 -24.08
C ASP A 108 -1.71 15.23 -23.15
N ASN A 109 -0.93 15.92 -22.33
CA ASN A 109 -1.41 16.92 -21.37
C ASN A 109 -2.50 16.44 -20.39
N GLU A 110 -2.87 15.20 -20.39
CA GLU A 110 -3.79 14.61 -19.41
C GLU A 110 -3.06 14.32 -18.11
N LEU A 111 -3.31 15.14 -17.10
CA LEU A 111 -2.77 14.99 -15.75
C LEU A 111 -3.43 13.83 -14.97
N ASN A 112 -3.88 12.79 -15.69
CA ASN A 112 -4.62 11.68 -15.12
C ASN A 112 -3.69 10.51 -14.79
N ALA A 113 -3.96 9.91 -13.64
CA ALA A 113 -3.33 8.71 -13.15
C ALA A 113 -4.40 7.67 -12.84
N GLN A 114 -4.05 6.40 -12.90
CA GLN A 114 -4.90 5.31 -12.42
C GLN A 114 -4.25 4.63 -11.23
N ASP A 115 -5.05 4.39 -10.19
CA ASP A 115 -4.65 3.52 -9.09
C ASP A 115 -4.75 2.06 -9.53
N LEU A 116 -3.64 1.37 -9.52
CA LEU A 116 -3.52 -0.02 -9.95
C LEU A 116 -4.18 -1.01 -8.98
N LEU A 117 -4.46 -0.59 -7.74
CA LEU A 117 -5.11 -1.42 -6.73
C LEU A 117 -6.64 -1.39 -6.85
N THR A 118 -7.21 -0.26 -7.28
CA THR A 118 -8.67 -0.02 -7.26
C THR A 118 -9.24 0.41 -8.60
N SER A 119 -8.38 0.68 -9.60
CA SER A 119 -8.72 1.27 -10.88
C SER A 119 -9.32 2.69 -10.80
N THR A 120 -9.27 3.32 -9.64
CA THR A 120 -9.74 4.69 -9.44
C THR A 120 -8.83 5.68 -10.16
N LYS A 121 -9.44 6.70 -10.79
CA LYS A 121 -8.68 7.77 -11.46
C LYS A 121 -8.34 8.91 -10.48
N TYR A 122 -7.13 9.42 -10.61
CA TYR A 122 -6.61 10.54 -9.82
C TYR A 122 -6.03 11.60 -10.74
N ASN A 123 -5.93 12.82 -10.24
CA ASN A 123 -5.17 13.88 -10.90
C ASN A 123 -3.82 14.05 -10.20
N TRP A 124 -2.70 14.00 -10.95
CA TRP A 124 -1.35 14.11 -10.42
C TRP A 124 -1.09 15.38 -9.59
N LYS A 125 -1.79 16.48 -9.90
CA LYS A 125 -1.66 17.76 -9.20
C LYS A 125 -2.60 17.91 -8.01
N ASN A 126 -3.52 16.95 -7.80
CA ASN A 126 -4.45 16.98 -6.67
C ASN A 126 -4.83 15.57 -6.24
N ILE A 127 -3.93 14.93 -5.53
CA ILE A 127 -4.13 13.57 -4.99
C ILE A 127 -4.67 13.71 -3.57
N SER A 128 -5.93 13.35 -3.39
CA SER A 128 -6.59 13.31 -2.07
C SER A 128 -6.57 11.89 -1.54
N LEU A 129 -6.08 11.72 -0.32
CA LEU A 129 -5.93 10.43 0.36
C LEU A 129 -6.74 10.43 1.64
N ASP A 130 -7.59 9.43 1.81
CA ASP A 130 -8.29 9.18 3.06
C ASP A 130 -7.32 8.67 4.16
N PRO A 131 -7.73 8.66 5.44
CA PRO A 131 -6.90 8.14 6.52
C PRO A 131 -6.34 6.76 6.22
N PHE A 132 -5.02 6.58 6.41
CA PHE A 132 -4.28 5.32 6.18
C PHE A 132 -4.44 4.72 4.77
N GLN A 133 -4.90 5.50 3.81
CA GLN A 133 -5.07 5.03 2.44
C GLN A 133 -3.72 4.78 1.76
N VAL A 134 -3.69 3.69 0.98
CA VAL A 134 -2.58 3.29 0.12
C VAL A 134 -3.09 3.26 -1.31
N ILE A 135 -2.37 3.91 -2.23
CA ILE A 135 -2.63 3.89 -3.67
C ILE A 135 -1.34 3.64 -4.45
N TRP A 136 -1.45 3.01 -5.60
CA TRP A 136 -0.33 2.79 -6.53
C TRP A 136 -0.67 3.40 -7.87
N LEU A 137 -0.19 4.61 -8.14
CA LEU A 137 -0.53 5.36 -9.34
C LEU A 137 0.41 5.05 -10.50
N SER A 138 -0.16 4.84 -11.67
CA SER A 138 0.52 4.82 -12.95
C SER A 138 -0.09 5.87 -13.88
N ALA A 139 0.68 6.35 -14.86
CA ALA A 139 0.13 7.14 -15.96
C ALA A 139 -0.85 6.26 -16.78
N LEU A 140 -1.90 6.88 -17.27
CA LEU A 140 -2.84 6.26 -18.19
C LEU A 140 -2.25 6.21 -19.60
#